data_a94356be9f7b1264b4d50f0bfed58640
#
_entry.id   a94356be9f7b1264b4d50f0bfed58640
#
_cell.length_a   1.000
_cell.length_b   1.000
_cell.length_c   1.000
_cell.angle_alpha   90.00
_cell.angle_beta   90.00
_cell.angle_gamma   90.00
#
_symmetry.space_group_name_H-M   'P 1'
#
loop_
_entity.id
_entity.type
_entity.pdbx_description
1 polymer ?
#
loop_
_entity_poly.entity_id
_entity_poly.type
_entity_poly.pdbx_seq_one_letter_code
_entity_poly.pdbx_strand_id
1 'polypeptide(L)'
;LFYVDLWGVVHNGVSLHKEAIRALNEITKKKKDFILLTNAPRPNHAVKSFLEKLGMQKEIRDHVFTSGEAALNYLKKNLSDKSFFHIGPPRDFDLFKDFRENKSEKIKDSDYLLCTGLFDDHDEDLKYYKDLFEKSLEKKMICTNPDLIVDRGSRRELCAGSVAMVFEKMGGKVIY
;
A
#
# COMPACT_ATOMS: atom_id res chain seq x y z
N LEU A 1 18.59 -14.82 -6.34
CA LEU A 1 17.45 -13.90 -6.26
C LEU A 1 17.76 -12.78 -5.29
N PHE A 2 17.56 -11.51 -5.69
CA PHE A 2 17.67 -10.34 -4.83
C PHE A 2 16.28 -9.74 -4.58
N TYR A 3 16.03 -9.28 -3.36
CA TYR A 3 14.88 -8.46 -3.02
C TYR A 3 15.39 -7.05 -2.76
N VAL A 4 14.87 -6.07 -3.50
CA VAL A 4 15.33 -4.69 -3.46
C VAL A 4 14.16 -3.78 -3.17
N ASP A 5 14.26 -2.99 -2.11
CA ASP A 5 13.26 -1.99 -1.78
C ASP A 5 13.33 -0.81 -2.78
N LEU A 6 12.22 -0.10 -2.94
CA LEU A 6 12.11 1.02 -3.88
C LEU A 6 12.31 2.38 -3.21
N TRP A 7 11.50 2.68 -2.19
CA TRP A 7 11.50 4.01 -1.58
C TRP A 7 12.75 4.24 -0.73
N GLY A 8 13.46 5.33 -1.00
CA GLY A 8 14.73 5.64 -0.31
C GLY A 8 15.94 4.83 -0.79
N VAL A 9 15.74 3.72 -1.50
CA VAL A 9 16.80 2.85 -2.02
C VAL A 9 17.01 3.05 -3.52
N VAL A 10 15.96 2.96 -4.32
CA VAL A 10 16.03 3.10 -5.78
C VAL A 10 15.59 4.49 -6.22
N HIS A 11 14.66 5.11 -5.52
CA HIS A 11 14.20 6.49 -5.77
C HIS A 11 13.78 7.20 -4.48
N ASN A 12 13.72 8.53 -4.54
CA ASN A 12 13.26 9.40 -3.44
C ASN A 12 11.88 10.03 -3.70
N GLY A 13 11.12 9.50 -4.66
CA GLY A 13 9.83 10.05 -5.07
C GLY A 13 9.91 11.14 -6.16
N VAL A 14 11.09 11.70 -6.41
CA VAL A 14 11.34 12.77 -7.40
C VAL A 14 12.29 12.29 -8.50
N SER A 15 13.29 11.52 -8.14
CA SER A 15 14.33 11.03 -9.05
C SER A 15 14.82 9.65 -8.67
N LEU A 16 15.40 8.96 -9.65
CA LEU A 16 16.09 7.69 -9.45
C LEU A 16 17.49 7.93 -8.88
N HIS A 17 17.92 7.06 -7.96
CA HIS A 17 19.31 7.03 -7.47
C HIS A 17 20.21 6.36 -8.50
N LYS A 18 21.15 7.11 -9.08
CA LYS A 18 22.01 6.65 -10.18
C LYS A 18 22.77 5.36 -9.85
N GLU A 19 23.29 5.27 -8.64
CA GLU A 19 24.07 4.09 -8.21
C GLU A 19 23.18 2.85 -8.06
N ALA A 20 21.95 2.99 -7.59
CA ALA A 20 21.01 1.88 -7.52
C ALA A 20 20.65 1.37 -8.92
N ILE A 21 20.39 2.27 -9.87
CA ILE A 21 20.13 1.89 -11.27
C ILE A 21 21.34 1.21 -11.89
N ARG A 22 22.56 1.70 -11.62
CA ARG A 22 23.80 1.05 -12.08
C ARG A 22 23.91 -0.38 -11.52
N ALA A 23 23.64 -0.57 -10.22
CA ALA A 23 23.69 -1.88 -9.59
C ALA A 23 22.63 -2.85 -10.20
N LEU A 24 21.39 -2.39 -10.41
CA LEU A 24 20.33 -3.19 -11.04
C LEU A 24 20.70 -3.58 -12.49
N ASN A 25 21.29 -2.67 -13.26
CA ASN A 25 21.80 -2.99 -14.60
C ASN A 25 22.90 -4.07 -14.56
N GLU A 26 23.81 -4.01 -13.58
CA GLU A 26 24.84 -5.05 -13.44
C GLU A 26 24.26 -6.41 -13.02
N ILE A 27 23.24 -6.42 -12.15
CA ILE A 27 22.49 -7.65 -11.80
C ILE A 27 21.88 -8.25 -13.07
N THR A 28 21.21 -7.42 -13.89
CA THR A 28 20.59 -7.83 -15.15
C THR A 28 21.62 -8.38 -16.14
N LYS A 29 22.74 -7.68 -16.36
CA LYS A 29 23.83 -8.15 -17.23
C LYS A 29 24.40 -9.50 -16.79
N LYS A 30 24.48 -9.73 -15.48
CA LYS A 30 24.95 -11.00 -14.89
C LYS A 30 23.88 -12.08 -14.87
N LYS A 31 22.72 -11.84 -15.48
CA LYS A 31 21.57 -12.77 -15.56
C LYS A 31 21.17 -13.29 -14.17
N LYS A 32 21.16 -12.41 -13.18
CA LYS A 32 20.69 -12.70 -11.82
C LYS A 32 19.27 -12.19 -11.65
N ASP A 33 18.44 -12.98 -10.95
CA ASP A 33 17.07 -12.62 -10.68
C ASP A 33 16.96 -11.60 -9.55
N PHE A 34 16.06 -10.64 -9.69
CA PHE A 34 15.68 -9.70 -8.64
C PHE A 34 14.20 -9.35 -8.70
N ILE A 35 13.67 -8.90 -7.58
CA ILE A 35 12.33 -8.36 -7.43
C ILE A 35 12.44 -7.01 -6.74
N LEU A 36 11.79 -6.00 -7.30
CA LEU A 36 11.63 -4.68 -6.68
C LEU A 36 10.39 -4.74 -5.78
N LEU A 37 10.60 -4.87 -4.47
CA LEU A 37 9.52 -4.90 -3.48
C LEU A 37 9.24 -3.50 -2.96
N THR A 38 7.97 -3.21 -2.71
CA THR A 38 7.58 -1.93 -2.11
C THR A 38 6.30 -2.08 -1.29
N ASN A 39 6.22 -1.34 -0.18
CA ASN A 39 5.04 -1.20 0.65
C ASN A 39 3.98 -0.27 0.05
N ALA A 40 4.16 0.21 -1.20
CA ALA A 40 3.18 1.05 -1.87
C ALA A 40 1.79 0.36 -1.89
N PRO A 41 0.73 1.01 -1.39
CA PRO A 41 -0.62 0.46 -1.37
C PRO A 41 -1.29 0.51 -2.74
N ARG A 42 -0.53 0.43 -3.83
CA ARG A 42 -0.97 0.58 -5.21
C ARG A 42 -0.64 -0.66 -6.02
N PRO A 43 -1.43 -0.98 -7.07
CA PRO A 43 -1.15 -2.13 -7.93
C PRO A 43 0.17 -1.96 -8.70
N ASN A 44 0.75 -3.07 -9.10
CA ASN A 44 2.02 -3.11 -9.84
C ASN A 44 2.04 -2.14 -11.04
N HIS A 45 0.97 -2.11 -11.85
CA HIS A 45 0.92 -1.27 -13.04
C HIS A 45 1.01 0.22 -12.72
N ALA A 46 0.42 0.68 -11.60
CA ALA A 46 0.47 2.09 -11.19
C ALA A 46 1.89 2.49 -10.76
N VAL A 47 2.59 1.62 -10.02
CA VAL A 47 3.98 1.86 -9.62
C VAL A 47 4.91 1.78 -10.83
N LYS A 48 4.72 0.82 -11.74
CA LYS A 48 5.48 0.73 -12.99
C LYS A 48 5.36 2.01 -13.83
N SER A 49 4.13 2.55 -13.97
CA SER A 49 3.89 3.81 -14.69
C SER A 49 4.57 5.01 -14.00
N PHE A 50 4.60 5.03 -12.68
CA PHE A 50 5.32 6.05 -11.93
C PHE A 50 6.84 5.97 -12.17
N LEU A 51 7.42 4.77 -12.07
CA LEU A 51 8.86 4.55 -12.31
C LEU A 51 9.26 4.88 -13.76
N GLU A 52 8.36 4.64 -14.72
CA GLU A 52 8.56 5.05 -16.12
C GLU A 52 8.67 6.56 -16.26
N LYS A 53 7.82 7.33 -15.58
CA LYS A 53 7.91 8.80 -15.55
C LYS A 53 9.21 9.31 -14.93
N LEU A 54 9.79 8.55 -14.00
CA LEU A 54 11.13 8.83 -13.46
C LEU A 54 12.27 8.42 -14.38
N GLY A 55 11.98 7.78 -15.53
CA GLY A 55 12.96 7.34 -16.52
C GLY A 55 13.56 5.95 -16.27
N MET A 56 12.91 5.10 -15.45
CA MET A 56 13.35 3.73 -15.25
C MET A 56 13.08 2.87 -16.48
N GLN A 57 14.09 2.10 -16.90
CA GLN A 57 14.01 1.18 -18.03
C GLN A 57 12.97 0.08 -17.78
N LYS A 58 12.30 -0.36 -18.85
CA LYS A 58 11.25 -1.38 -18.79
C LYS A 58 11.73 -2.69 -18.17
N GLU A 59 12.94 -3.13 -18.57
CA GLU A 59 13.59 -4.36 -18.13
C GLU A 59 13.82 -4.42 -16.62
N ILE A 60 13.92 -3.25 -15.96
CA ILE A 60 14.06 -3.14 -14.50
C ILE A 60 12.69 -3.02 -13.86
N ARG A 61 11.83 -2.09 -14.33
CA ARG A 61 10.54 -1.82 -13.67
C ARG A 61 9.52 -2.96 -13.80
N ASP A 62 9.71 -3.88 -14.77
CA ASP A 62 8.82 -5.05 -14.89
C ASP A 62 8.94 -6.04 -13.72
N HIS A 63 10.02 -5.95 -12.95
CA HIS A 63 10.24 -6.76 -11.74
C HIS A 63 9.57 -6.19 -10.47
N VAL A 64 8.73 -5.17 -10.57
CA VAL A 64 8.01 -4.58 -9.43
C VAL A 64 6.95 -5.53 -8.90
N PHE A 65 6.94 -5.69 -7.59
CA PHE A 65 5.85 -6.30 -6.83
C PHE A 65 5.51 -5.44 -5.61
N THR A 66 4.25 -5.06 -5.49
CA THR A 66 3.77 -4.11 -4.48
C THR A 66 2.93 -4.79 -3.41
N SER A 67 2.88 -4.20 -2.22
CA SER A 67 1.94 -4.61 -1.17
C SER A 67 0.48 -4.48 -1.64
N GLY A 68 0.15 -3.44 -2.41
CA GLY A 68 -1.17 -3.28 -3.02
C GLY A 68 -1.55 -4.42 -3.96
N GLU A 69 -0.61 -4.93 -4.78
CA GLU A 69 -0.85 -6.10 -5.62
C GLU A 69 -1.07 -7.38 -4.80
N ALA A 70 -0.28 -7.56 -3.73
CA ALA A 70 -0.49 -8.68 -2.80
C ALA A 70 -1.88 -8.62 -2.16
N ALA A 71 -2.31 -7.43 -1.72
CA ALA A 71 -3.66 -7.22 -1.19
C ALA A 71 -4.74 -7.52 -2.22
N LEU A 72 -4.62 -7.03 -3.47
CA LEU A 72 -5.55 -7.35 -4.55
C LEU A 72 -5.69 -8.85 -4.79
N ASN A 73 -4.57 -9.57 -4.84
CA ASN A 73 -4.56 -11.02 -5.01
C ASN A 73 -5.26 -11.73 -3.84
N TYR A 74 -5.03 -11.26 -2.62
CA TYR A 74 -5.71 -11.77 -1.43
C TYR A 74 -7.22 -11.53 -1.48
N LEU A 75 -7.65 -10.30 -1.82
CA LEU A 75 -9.06 -9.93 -1.92
C LEU A 75 -9.78 -10.77 -2.99
N LYS A 76 -9.19 -10.87 -4.19
CA LYS A 76 -9.74 -11.69 -5.28
C LYS A 76 -9.94 -13.14 -4.89
N LYS A 77 -8.98 -13.70 -4.14
CA LYS A 77 -9.02 -15.12 -3.75
C LYS A 77 -9.98 -15.41 -2.59
N ASN A 78 -10.11 -14.48 -1.62
CA ASN A 78 -10.72 -14.78 -0.33
C ASN A 78 -11.96 -13.94 0.00
N LEU A 79 -12.14 -12.78 -0.65
CA LEU A 79 -13.13 -11.77 -0.25
C LEU A 79 -13.86 -11.13 -1.46
N SER A 80 -13.89 -11.80 -2.60
CA SER A 80 -14.45 -11.25 -3.85
C SER A 80 -15.95 -10.94 -3.80
N ASP A 81 -16.68 -11.63 -2.93
CA ASP A 81 -18.12 -11.51 -2.73
C ASP A 81 -18.49 -10.73 -1.46
N LYS A 82 -17.51 -10.20 -0.74
CA LYS A 82 -17.66 -9.50 0.53
C LYS A 82 -17.65 -7.99 0.37
N SER A 83 -18.50 -7.31 1.14
CA SER A 83 -18.51 -5.86 1.20
C SER A 83 -17.40 -5.32 2.11
N PHE A 84 -16.88 -4.13 1.78
CA PHE A 84 -15.83 -3.51 2.58
C PHE A 84 -16.06 -2.03 2.83
N PHE A 85 -15.54 -1.55 3.94
CA PHE A 85 -15.42 -0.13 4.24
C PHE A 85 -13.98 0.31 3.96
N HIS A 86 -13.80 1.29 3.07
CA HIS A 86 -12.48 1.80 2.71
C HIS A 86 -12.02 2.88 3.69
N ILE A 87 -10.83 2.68 4.26
CA ILE A 87 -10.11 3.64 5.09
C ILE A 87 -8.88 4.07 4.32
N GLY A 88 -8.84 5.33 3.91
CA GLY A 88 -7.76 5.89 3.12
C GLY A 88 -8.22 7.03 2.22
N PRO A 89 -7.28 7.71 1.57
CA PRO A 89 -7.59 8.82 0.69
C PRO A 89 -8.30 8.36 -0.59
N PRO A 90 -9.17 9.18 -1.19
CA PRO A 90 -9.90 8.83 -2.41
C PRO A 90 -9.01 8.39 -3.58
N ARG A 91 -7.78 8.94 -3.67
CA ARG A 91 -6.78 8.60 -4.71
C ARG A 91 -6.33 7.14 -4.70
N ASP A 92 -6.44 6.46 -3.57
CA ASP A 92 -6.07 5.04 -3.46
C ASP A 92 -7.20 4.12 -3.92
N PHE A 93 -8.38 4.69 -4.18
CA PHE A 93 -9.55 3.92 -4.62
C PHE A 93 -9.36 3.24 -5.98
N ASP A 94 -8.49 3.75 -6.84
CA ASP A 94 -8.17 3.13 -8.13
C ASP A 94 -7.63 1.69 -7.99
N LEU A 95 -7.06 1.36 -6.82
CA LEU A 95 -6.64 0.01 -6.49
C LEU A 95 -7.82 -0.98 -6.52
N PHE A 96 -9.01 -0.52 -6.17
CA PHE A 96 -10.19 -1.35 -5.94
C PHE A 96 -11.30 -1.15 -6.96
N LYS A 97 -11.00 -0.55 -8.10
CA LYS A 97 -12.02 -0.29 -9.14
C LYS A 97 -12.80 -1.53 -9.57
N ASP A 98 -12.15 -2.70 -9.56
CA ASP A 98 -12.76 -3.99 -9.88
C ASP A 98 -13.71 -4.49 -8.77
N PHE A 99 -13.66 -3.91 -7.57
CA PHE A 99 -14.48 -4.21 -6.40
C PHE A 99 -15.39 -3.05 -6.01
N ARG A 100 -15.57 -2.07 -6.89
CA ARG A 100 -16.29 -0.82 -6.60
C ARG A 100 -17.69 -1.07 -6.05
N GLU A 101 -18.39 -2.05 -6.57
CA GLU A 101 -19.76 -2.38 -6.19
C GLU A 101 -19.85 -2.98 -4.76
N ASN A 102 -18.73 -3.52 -4.26
CA ASN A 102 -18.66 -4.10 -2.91
C ASN A 102 -18.33 -3.06 -1.84
N LYS A 103 -18.08 -1.79 -2.20
CA LYS A 103 -17.76 -0.74 -1.23
C LYS A 103 -19.01 -0.32 -0.47
N SER A 104 -18.95 -0.38 0.86
CA SER A 104 -19.95 0.16 1.77
C SER A 104 -19.61 1.59 2.15
N GLU A 105 -20.65 2.45 2.22
CA GLU A 105 -20.51 3.84 2.68
C GLU A 105 -20.46 3.95 4.20
N LYS A 106 -20.89 2.91 4.92
CA LYS A 106 -20.91 2.88 6.39
C LYS A 106 -20.14 1.66 6.90
N ILE A 107 -19.30 1.88 7.90
CA ILE A 107 -18.46 0.84 8.50
C ILE A 107 -19.31 -0.34 9.02
N LYS A 108 -20.48 -0.08 9.59
CA LYS A 108 -21.38 -1.12 10.14
C LYS A 108 -21.92 -2.08 9.08
N ASP A 109 -22.06 -1.61 7.83
CA ASP A 109 -22.66 -2.36 6.72
C ASP A 109 -21.63 -3.14 5.91
N SER A 110 -20.35 -3.15 6.33
CA SER A 110 -19.27 -3.87 5.68
C SER A 110 -18.95 -5.18 6.38
N ASP A 111 -18.44 -6.16 5.61
CA ASP A 111 -17.94 -7.43 6.12
C ASP A 111 -16.51 -7.30 6.66
N TYR A 112 -15.69 -6.42 6.07
CA TYR A 112 -14.32 -6.18 6.49
C TYR A 112 -13.90 -4.72 6.25
N LEU A 113 -12.74 -4.35 6.79
CA LEU A 113 -12.12 -3.04 6.64
C LEU A 113 -10.94 -3.14 5.67
N LEU A 114 -10.83 -2.20 4.74
CA LEU A 114 -9.72 -2.11 3.80
C LEU A 114 -8.98 -0.82 4.04
N CYS A 115 -7.80 -0.90 4.66
CA CYS A 115 -7.01 0.25 5.03
C CYS A 115 -5.84 0.44 4.05
N THR A 116 -5.85 1.55 3.31
CA THR A 116 -4.79 1.96 2.37
C THR A 116 -4.00 3.16 2.87
N GLY A 117 -4.54 3.89 3.84
CA GLY A 117 -3.96 5.11 4.37
C GLY A 117 -4.87 5.75 5.39
N LEU A 118 -4.65 7.04 5.64
CA LEU A 118 -5.53 7.89 6.42
C LEU A 118 -6.50 8.63 5.49
N PHE A 119 -7.62 9.10 6.03
CA PHE A 119 -8.49 10.04 5.32
C PHE A 119 -7.79 11.40 5.19
N ASP A 120 -7.99 12.09 4.10
CA ASP A 120 -7.35 13.40 3.86
C ASP A 120 -7.73 14.45 4.93
N ASP A 121 -8.95 14.36 5.50
CA ASP A 121 -9.43 15.24 6.56
C ASP A 121 -8.94 14.84 7.98
N HIS A 122 -8.28 13.68 8.12
CA HIS A 122 -7.83 13.10 9.38
C HIS A 122 -6.44 12.46 9.25
N ASP A 123 -5.55 13.10 8.51
CA ASP A 123 -4.23 12.56 8.15
C ASP A 123 -3.22 12.53 9.30
N GLU A 124 -3.51 13.23 10.41
CA GLU A 124 -2.70 13.23 11.64
C GLU A 124 -3.51 12.85 12.90
N ASP A 125 -4.83 12.62 12.79
CA ASP A 125 -5.73 12.41 13.95
C ASP A 125 -6.03 10.92 14.20
N LEU A 126 -5.11 10.22 14.86
CA LEU A 126 -5.31 8.83 15.26
C LEU A 126 -6.45 8.63 16.28
N LYS A 127 -6.89 9.67 16.99
CA LYS A 127 -8.03 9.60 17.90
C LYS A 127 -9.33 9.39 17.13
N TYR A 128 -9.50 10.07 15.99
CA TYR A 128 -10.64 9.86 15.10
C TYR A 128 -10.82 8.38 14.74
N TYR A 129 -9.72 7.68 14.39
CA TYR A 129 -9.77 6.27 14.04
C TYR A 129 -10.13 5.39 15.24
N LYS A 130 -9.69 5.74 16.44
CA LYS A 130 -10.09 5.03 17.65
C LYS A 130 -11.61 5.10 17.82
N ASP A 131 -12.19 6.28 17.73
CA ASP A 131 -13.63 6.49 17.88
C ASP A 131 -14.41 5.77 16.75
N LEU A 132 -13.88 5.80 15.51
CA LEU A 132 -14.45 5.10 14.35
C LEU A 132 -14.55 3.58 14.57
N PHE A 133 -13.57 2.97 15.26
CA PHE A 133 -13.46 1.52 15.42
C PHE A 133 -14.22 0.95 16.61
N GLU A 134 -14.69 1.75 17.57
CA GLU A 134 -15.29 1.29 18.82
C GLU A 134 -16.34 0.17 18.66
N LYS A 135 -17.12 0.22 17.59
CA LYS A 135 -18.22 -0.72 17.34
C LYS A 135 -17.98 -1.63 16.13
N SER A 136 -16.72 -1.89 15.81
CA SER A 136 -16.35 -2.63 14.59
C SER A 136 -15.14 -3.54 14.76
N LEU A 137 -14.75 -3.84 16.01
CA LEU A 137 -13.57 -4.64 16.34
C LEU A 137 -13.72 -6.12 15.98
N GLU A 138 -14.94 -6.58 15.78
CA GLU A 138 -15.26 -7.94 15.31
C GLU A 138 -14.87 -8.17 13.84
N LYS A 139 -14.72 -7.08 13.07
CA LYS A 139 -14.32 -7.14 11.65
C LYS A 139 -12.83 -7.41 11.52
N LYS A 140 -12.44 -7.96 10.38
CA LYS A 140 -11.02 -8.05 10.00
C LYS A 140 -10.63 -6.79 9.23
N MET A 141 -9.43 -6.30 9.48
CA MET A 141 -8.83 -5.24 8.66
C MET A 141 -7.77 -5.83 7.73
N ILE A 142 -7.81 -5.47 6.46
CA ILE A 142 -6.73 -5.70 5.50
C ILE A 142 -5.96 -4.40 5.39
N CYS A 143 -4.69 -4.40 5.80
CA CYS A 143 -3.80 -3.25 5.72
C CYS A 143 -2.86 -3.41 4.54
N THR A 144 -2.92 -2.49 3.59
CA THR A 144 -2.14 -2.59 2.33
C THR A 144 -0.76 -1.93 2.41
N ASN A 145 -0.45 -1.24 3.52
CA ASN A 145 0.86 -0.68 3.80
C ASN A 145 1.15 -0.77 5.30
N PRO A 146 2.07 -1.65 5.73
CA PRO A 146 2.37 -1.86 7.15
C PRO A 146 3.20 -0.74 7.78
N ASP A 147 3.74 0.20 6.99
CA ASP A 147 4.55 1.30 7.52
C ASP A 147 3.71 2.18 8.44
N LEU A 148 4.31 2.60 9.56
CA LEU A 148 3.68 3.53 10.49
C LEU A 148 3.78 4.96 9.99
N ILE A 149 4.94 5.30 9.44
CA ILE A 149 5.29 6.65 8.99
C ILE A 149 6.09 6.57 7.69
N VAL A 150 6.05 7.66 6.93
CA VAL A 150 6.91 7.87 5.76
C VAL A 150 7.48 9.28 5.79
N ASP A 151 8.75 9.44 5.45
CA ASP A 151 9.35 10.74 5.22
C ASP A 151 9.17 11.15 3.75
N ARG A 152 8.47 12.26 3.52
CA ARG A 152 8.22 12.84 2.21
C ARG A 152 8.83 14.23 2.13
N GLY A 153 10.04 14.31 1.64
CA GLY A 153 10.84 15.52 1.68
C GLY A 153 11.15 15.93 3.12
N SER A 154 10.69 17.10 3.54
CA SER A 154 10.85 17.60 4.91
C SER A 154 9.68 17.25 5.85
N ARG A 155 8.62 16.62 5.35
CA ARG A 155 7.44 16.25 6.14
C ARG A 155 7.46 14.77 6.48
N ARG A 156 7.08 14.46 7.72
CA ARG A 156 6.81 13.10 8.19
C ARG A 156 5.30 12.91 8.22
N GLU A 157 4.82 11.89 7.53
CA GLU A 157 3.39 11.59 7.36
C GLU A 157 3.09 10.22 7.97
N LEU A 158 1.88 10.07 8.55
CA LEU A 158 1.39 8.77 9.00
C LEU A 158 0.98 7.90 7.80
N CYS A 159 1.16 6.59 7.94
CA CYS A 159 0.76 5.59 6.95
C CYS A 159 -0.36 4.68 7.47
N ALA A 160 -0.89 3.82 6.60
CA ALA A 160 -1.96 2.89 6.94
C ALA A 160 -1.63 1.99 8.15
N GLY A 161 -0.36 1.61 8.34
CA GLY A 161 0.08 0.84 9.50
C GLY A 161 -0.17 1.54 10.83
N SER A 162 -0.14 2.88 10.89
CA SER A 162 -0.50 3.62 12.10
C SER A 162 -1.99 3.45 12.45
N VAL A 163 -2.87 3.47 11.46
CA VAL A 163 -4.30 3.21 11.65
C VAL A 163 -4.54 1.76 12.05
N ALA A 164 -3.88 0.81 11.37
CA ALA A 164 -3.95 -0.61 11.68
C ALA A 164 -3.47 -0.91 13.10
N MET A 165 -2.39 -0.27 13.55
CA MET A 165 -1.88 -0.40 14.92
C MET A 165 -2.90 0.10 15.96
N VAL A 166 -3.65 1.18 15.68
CA VAL A 166 -4.73 1.62 16.57
C VAL A 166 -5.79 0.53 16.69
N PHE A 167 -6.22 -0.04 15.57
CA PHE A 167 -7.22 -1.11 15.52
C PHE A 167 -6.76 -2.35 16.30
N GLU A 168 -5.51 -2.80 16.13
CA GLU A 168 -4.93 -3.93 16.87
C GLU A 168 -4.86 -3.66 18.38
N LYS A 169 -4.44 -2.46 18.81
CA LYS A 169 -4.38 -2.10 20.23
C LYS A 169 -5.75 -2.08 20.90
N MET A 170 -6.82 -1.91 20.13
CA MET A 170 -8.21 -2.01 20.60
C MET A 170 -8.74 -3.45 20.62
N GLY A 171 -7.95 -4.44 20.14
CA GLY A 171 -8.33 -5.85 20.07
C GLY A 171 -8.84 -6.31 18.71
N GLY A 172 -8.78 -5.48 17.69
CA GLY A 172 -9.13 -5.83 16.31
C GLY A 172 -8.08 -6.74 15.65
N LYS A 173 -8.47 -7.44 14.59
CA LYS A 173 -7.64 -8.39 13.83
C LYS A 173 -7.19 -7.75 12.52
N VAL A 174 -5.87 -7.64 12.31
CA VAL A 174 -5.28 -7.11 11.06
C VAL A 174 -4.58 -8.21 10.26
N ILE A 175 -4.67 -8.11 8.95
CA ILE A 175 -3.88 -8.86 7.96
C ILE A 175 -3.06 -7.81 7.21
N TYR A 176 -1.74 -7.98 7.27
CA TYR A 176 -0.77 -7.15 6.57
C TYR A 176 -0.32 -7.79 5.27
#